data_bdef0bb0cb686c38eb22c2f94bb50af3
#
_entry.id   bdef0bb0cb686c38eb22c2f94bb50af3
#
_cell.length_a   1.000
_cell.length_b   1.000
_cell.length_c   1.000
_cell.angle_alpha   90.00
_cell.angle_beta   90.00
_cell.angle_gamma   90.00
#
_symmetry.space_group_name_H-M   'P 1'
#
loop_
_entity.id
_entity.type
_entity.pdbx_description
1 polymer ?
#
loop_
_entity_poly.entity_id
_entity_poly.type
_entity_poly.pdbx_seq_one_letter_code
_entity_poly.pdbx_strand_id
1 'polypeptide(L)'
;MSQEPKNKEEGFMYKFASFIVDKRNLIFLIVAIGLVFSGFSRSWVQVENQLSAYLPKESETYKGLHLMEDEFTTFGTAKLMLVNVSYDEAQAVSEQIADIGGVQSVSFDDTRDHYTNASALYDITFDYSEDDDRCETVMNDIESSLSGYDMYVSATFGDTASKTLAQEIGVIVIIVAIVVVSVLVLTSQTYAEVPVLLLTFIAAAVLNMGSNFLLGTISFVSNSVTIVLQLALSVDYAIILCNRYKEEHEKLPIREAVIVALSKAVPEICGSSLTTIGGLVAMLFMEFRLGFDLGICLIKSIFFSLFAVFFLMPGLLMLFGKKIDATRHKNFVPKIPFVGRFAYATKKIIPPIFLAVIIMAMLFANNCPYVYGFSYLKTTKQSAQQIADNMIDTTFGSSNMVAVVVPAGDYASEKKLLAELGTYDEVDSTLGLSNVEAMGGYMLTDALTPRQFSELTDLDYEVAELLYAAYAADGGNYGKIIGGLPKYSVPLIDMFTFLYGEMQDGYVSLDADMTQTLEDAYSQITNAKKQLQSDDYSRMLVYLNLPVGGDETYNFLDQIRAVARSYYPDGDVYVVGDSSSEQDFKA
;
A
#
# COMPACT_ATOMS: atom_id res chain seq x y z
N MET A 1 72.33 3.51 23.91
CA MET A 1 71.98 3.85 22.52
C MET A 1 70.52 3.49 22.35
N SER A 2 69.68 4.49 22.54
CA SER A 2 68.24 4.39 22.35
C SER A 2 67.96 4.45 20.84
N GLN A 3 67.41 3.39 20.28
CA GLN A 3 66.88 3.43 18.91
C GLN A 3 65.58 4.20 18.95
N GLU A 4 65.57 5.38 18.35
CA GLU A 4 64.37 6.10 17.94
C GLU A 4 63.52 5.18 17.03
N PRO A 5 62.19 5.11 17.23
CA PRO A 5 61.34 4.36 16.31
C PRO A 5 61.34 5.09 14.96
N LYS A 6 61.83 4.40 13.91
CA LYS A 6 61.72 4.82 12.50
C LYS A 6 60.32 5.34 12.19
N ASN A 7 60.28 6.58 11.65
CA ASN A 7 59.15 7.16 10.94
C ASN A 7 58.48 6.09 10.05
N LYS A 8 57.37 5.51 10.50
CA LYS A 8 56.46 4.81 9.61
C LYS A 8 55.91 5.86 8.66
N GLU A 9 56.24 5.75 7.38
CA GLU A 9 55.58 6.52 6.32
C GLU A 9 54.10 6.63 6.65
N GLU A 10 53.60 7.84 6.82
CA GLU A 10 52.20 8.12 7.12
C GLU A 10 51.36 7.62 5.94
N GLY A 11 50.81 6.44 6.05
CA GLY A 11 50.01 5.81 5.00
C GLY A 11 48.81 6.68 4.62
N PHE A 12 48.26 6.47 3.43
CA PHE A 12 47.08 7.20 2.92
C PHE A 12 45.96 7.32 3.97
N MET A 13 45.67 6.28 4.72
CA MET A 13 44.62 6.29 5.74
C MET A 13 44.93 7.25 6.90
N TYR A 14 46.18 7.40 7.30
CA TYR A 14 46.58 8.35 8.33
C TYR A 14 46.39 9.80 7.85
N LYS A 15 46.79 10.09 6.61
CA LYS A 15 46.61 11.43 6.00
C LYS A 15 45.12 11.76 5.85
N PHE A 16 44.31 10.81 5.43
CA PHE A 16 42.85 10.95 5.35
C PHE A 16 42.24 11.23 6.72
N ALA A 17 42.58 10.45 7.75
CA ALA A 17 42.11 10.66 9.10
C ALA A 17 42.53 12.01 9.68
N SER A 18 43.82 12.45 9.45
CA SER A 18 44.31 13.76 9.87
C SER A 18 43.53 14.88 9.20
N PHE A 19 43.26 14.78 7.91
CA PHE A 19 42.45 15.75 7.18
C PHE A 19 41.06 15.94 7.79
N ILE A 20 40.37 14.83 8.11
CA ILE A 20 39.03 14.85 8.73
C ILE A 20 39.09 15.55 10.09
N VAL A 21 40.02 15.16 10.94
CA VAL A 21 40.15 15.71 12.29
C VAL A 21 40.52 17.21 12.27
N ASP A 22 41.39 17.62 11.35
CA ASP A 22 41.81 19.02 11.24
C ASP A 22 40.72 19.91 10.63
N LYS A 23 39.90 19.39 9.73
CA LYS A 23 38.75 20.07 9.10
C LYS A 23 37.43 19.89 9.81
N ARG A 24 37.42 19.34 11.04
CA ARG A 24 36.19 19.02 11.80
C ARG A 24 35.17 20.17 11.88
N ASN A 25 35.62 21.42 12.00
CA ASN A 25 34.70 22.56 12.08
C ASN A 25 33.96 22.79 10.76
N LEU A 26 34.64 22.58 9.63
CA LEU A 26 34.01 22.63 8.30
C LEU A 26 33.01 21.49 8.14
N ILE A 27 33.39 20.30 8.60
CA ILE A 27 32.51 19.10 8.56
C ILE A 27 31.28 19.34 9.44
N PHE A 28 31.42 19.88 10.64
CA PHE A 28 30.28 20.25 11.48
C PHE A 28 29.34 21.24 10.79
N LEU A 29 29.89 22.24 10.10
CA LEU A 29 29.09 23.20 9.35
C LEU A 29 28.33 22.50 8.20
N ILE A 30 29.00 21.65 7.42
CA ILE A 30 28.38 20.91 6.31
C ILE A 30 27.27 20.01 6.85
N VAL A 31 27.54 19.25 7.91
CA VAL A 31 26.53 18.37 8.54
C VAL A 31 25.36 19.19 9.09
N ALA A 32 25.61 20.32 9.75
CA ALA A 32 24.55 21.19 10.26
C ALA A 32 23.65 21.73 9.14
N ILE A 33 24.24 22.19 8.04
CA ILE A 33 23.48 22.61 6.85
C ILE A 33 22.69 21.44 6.28
N GLY A 34 23.30 20.27 6.16
CA GLY A 34 22.64 19.04 5.71
C GLY A 34 21.48 18.64 6.61
N LEU A 35 21.61 18.75 7.93
CA LEU A 35 20.54 18.45 8.89
C LEU A 35 19.36 19.43 8.76
N VAL A 36 19.64 20.72 8.61
CA VAL A 36 18.60 21.73 8.38
C VAL A 36 17.87 21.46 7.06
N PHE A 37 18.62 21.22 5.98
CA PHE A 37 18.04 20.87 4.70
C PHE A 37 17.18 19.59 4.79
N SER A 38 17.69 18.55 5.45
CA SER A 38 16.99 17.28 5.64
C SER A 38 15.70 17.43 6.45
N GLY A 39 15.67 18.39 7.38
CA GLY A 39 14.46 18.71 8.15
C GLY A 39 13.31 19.21 7.26
N PHE A 40 13.63 20.00 6.20
CA PHE A 40 12.65 20.48 5.23
C PHE A 40 12.35 19.46 4.14
N SER A 41 13.38 18.83 3.57
CA SER A 41 13.22 17.92 2.43
C SER A 41 12.56 16.57 2.77
N ARG A 42 12.45 16.25 4.05
CA ARG A 42 11.78 15.03 4.52
C ARG A 42 10.31 14.91 4.05
N SER A 43 9.62 16.05 3.90
CA SER A 43 8.22 16.08 3.45
C SER A 43 8.06 16.05 1.93
N TRP A 44 9.15 16.03 1.17
CA TRP A 44 9.08 16.05 -0.30
C TRP A 44 9.00 14.65 -0.92
N VAL A 45 9.22 13.62 -0.14
CA VAL A 45 9.08 12.23 -0.59
C VAL A 45 7.60 11.84 -0.62
N GLN A 46 7.19 11.17 -1.69
CA GLN A 46 5.89 10.51 -1.76
C GLN A 46 6.00 9.12 -1.16
N VAL A 47 5.03 8.75 -0.34
CA VAL A 47 4.97 7.42 0.29
C VAL A 47 3.80 6.67 -0.30
N GLU A 48 4.11 5.55 -0.98
CA GLU A 48 3.12 4.66 -1.54
C GLU A 48 2.65 3.68 -0.47
N ASN A 49 1.35 3.65 -0.27
CA ASN A 49 0.71 2.88 0.78
C ASN A 49 0.16 1.54 0.29
N GLN A 50 -0.09 1.41 -1.01
CA GLN A 50 -0.61 0.20 -1.62
C GLN A 50 0.52 -0.77 -1.97
N LEU A 51 0.45 -2.01 -1.48
CA LEU A 51 1.42 -3.06 -1.84
C LEU A 51 1.29 -3.51 -3.29
N SER A 52 0.10 -3.46 -3.84
CA SER A 52 -0.19 -3.79 -5.24
C SER A 52 0.64 -2.95 -6.24
N ALA A 53 0.99 -1.71 -5.88
CA ALA A 53 1.88 -0.85 -6.67
C ALA A 53 3.31 -1.43 -6.83
N TYR A 54 3.68 -2.39 -5.99
CA TYR A 54 5.00 -3.05 -6.00
C TYR A 54 4.99 -4.43 -6.67
N LEU A 55 3.87 -4.86 -7.24
CA LEU A 55 3.80 -6.07 -8.07
C LEU A 55 4.76 -5.98 -9.28
N PRO A 56 5.21 -7.10 -9.82
CA PRO A 56 5.96 -7.13 -11.07
C PRO A 56 5.15 -6.44 -12.19
N LYS A 57 5.79 -5.55 -12.95
CA LYS A 57 5.12 -4.82 -14.05
C LYS A 57 4.56 -5.74 -15.14
N GLU A 58 5.12 -6.94 -15.24
CA GLU A 58 4.71 -7.94 -16.22
C GLU A 58 3.46 -8.71 -15.78
N SER A 59 3.11 -8.65 -14.49
CA SER A 59 1.96 -9.39 -13.95
C SER A 59 0.64 -8.86 -14.52
N GLU A 60 -0.32 -9.76 -14.65
CA GLU A 60 -1.66 -9.44 -15.15
C GLU A 60 -2.39 -8.48 -14.20
N THR A 61 -2.26 -8.71 -12.91
CA THR A 61 -2.87 -7.87 -11.88
C THR A 61 -2.33 -6.45 -11.90
N TYR A 62 -0.98 -6.26 -12.04
CA TYR A 62 -0.39 -4.93 -12.15
C TYR A 62 -0.95 -4.14 -13.35
N LYS A 63 -0.99 -4.81 -14.52
CA LYS A 63 -1.52 -4.18 -15.75
C LYS A 63 -2.99 -3.84 -15.63
N GLY A 64 -3.77 -4.77 -15.09
CA GLY A 64 -5.21 -4.58 -14.92
C GLY A 64 -5.57 -3.52 -13.88
N LEU A 65 -4.81 -3.40 -12.77
CA LEU A 65 -4.99 -2.33 -11.78
C LEU A 65 -4.75 -0.96 -12.40
N HIS A 66 -3.62 -0.77 -13.12
CA HIS A 66 -3.33 0.50 -13.78
C HIS A 66 -4.36 0.84 -14.86
N LEU A 67 -4.81 -0.17 -15.62
CA LEU A 67 -5.88 0.02 -16.57
C LEU A 67 -7.18 0.49 -15.88
N MET A 68 -7.50 -0.09 -14.71
CA MET A 68 -8.67 0.32 -13.95
C MET A 68 -8.55 1.76 -13.42
N GLU A 69 -7.35 2.17 -12.96
CA GLU A 69 -7.09 3.54 -12.51
C GLU A 69 -7.20 4.56 -13.66
N ASP A 70 -6.71 4.19 -14.86
CA ASP A 70 -6.70 5.08 -16.02
C ASP A 70 -8.07 5.19 -16.70
N GLU A 71 -8.84 4.10 -16.77
CA GLU A 71 -10.04 3.98 -17.59
C GLU A 71 -11.36 4.17 -16.81
N PHE A 72 -11.37 3.87 -15.50
CA PHE A 72 -12.59 3.89 -14.70
C PHE A 72 -12.50 4.84 -13.52
N THR A 73 -13.63 5.43 -13.16
CA THR A 73 -13.73 6.14 -11.88
C THR A 73 -14.11 5.14 -10.79
N THR A 74 -13.22 4.93 -9.82
CA THR A 74 -13.55 4.17 -8.61
C THR A 74 -14.01 5.16 -7.55
N PHE A 75 -15.30 5.13 -7.24
CA PHE A 75 -15.87 5.95 -6.16
C PHE A 75 -15.48 5.38 -4.79
N GLY A 76 -15.34 6.26 -3.81
CA GLY A 76 -15.19 5.83 -2.43
C GLY A 76 -16.42 5.06 -1.98
N THR A 77 -16.21 3.93 -1.29
CA THR A 77 -17.28 3.13 -0.70
C THR A 77 -17.01 2.84 0.77
N ALA A 78 -18.08 2.69 1.54
CA ALA A 78 -17.98 2.27 2.93
C ALA A 78 -19.11 1.29 3.28
N LYS A 79 -18.79 0.32 4.13
CA LYS A 79 -19.75 -0.55 4.80
C LYS A 79 -19.94 -0.05 6.22
N LEU A 80 -21.16 0.33 6.55
CA LEU A 80 -21.55 0.74 7.89
C LEU A 80 -22.48 -0.31 8.49
N MET A 81 -22.05 -0.96 9.57
CA MET A 81 -22.88 -1.88 10.33
C MET A 81 -23.38 -1.24 11.60
N LEU A 82 -24.68 -1.26 11.83
CA LEU A 82 -25.31 -0.91 13.11
C LEU A 82 -25.76 -2.18 13.83
N VAL A 83 -25.61 -2.20 15.14
CA VAL A 83 -25.99 -3.33 16.01
C VAL A 83 -27.13 -2.93 16.94
N ASN A 84 -27.99 -3.90 17.27
CA ASN A 84 -29.15 -3.71 18.14
C ASN A 84 -30.14 -2.68 17.59
N VAL A 85 -30.41 -2.68 16.31
CA VAL A 85 -31.36 -1.80 15.62
C VAL A 85 -32.52 -2.62 15.07
N SER A 86 -33.75 -2.08 15.17
CA SER A 86 -34.92 -2.69 14.51
C SER A 86 -34.90 -2.39 13.01
N TYR A 87 -35.61 -3.20 12.21
CA TYR A 87 -35.65 -2.99 10.75
C TYR A 87 -36.21 -1.60 10.38
N ASP A 88 -37.30 -1.17 11.06
CA ASP A 88 -37.91 0.14 10.79
C ASP A 88 -36.94 1.31 11.12
N GLU A 89 -36.18 1.19 12.22
CA GLU A 89 -35.13 2.16 12.55
C GLU A 89 -33.99 2.12 11.54
N ALA A 90 -33.58 0.93 11.12
CA ALA A 90 -32.53 0.76 10.13
C ALA A 90 -32.91 1.38 8.77
N GLN A 91 -34.18 1.23 8.36
CA GLN A 91 -34.68 1.87 7.15
C GLN A 91 -34.67 3.40 7.27
N ALA A 92 -35.10 3.96 8.40
CA ALA A 92 -35.03 5.39 8.64
C ALA A 92 -33.61 5.93 8.64
N VAL A 93 -32.65 5.15 9.17
CA VAL A 93 -31.21 5.50 9.12
C VAL A 93 -30.68 5.46 7.68
N SER A 94 -31.09 4.51 6.85
CA SER A 94 -30.72 4.47 5.42
C SER A 94 -31.15 5.75 4.70
N GLU A 95 -32.38 6.22 4.93
CA GLU A 95 -32.88 7.47 4.37
C GLU A 95 -32.07 8.67 4.91
N GLN A 96 -31.77 8.68 6.22
CA GLN A 96 -30.96 9.74 6.85
C GLN A 96 -29.55 9.82 6.24
N ILE A 97 -28.90 8.69 5.97
CA ILE A 97 -27.57 8.64 5.36
C ILE A 97 -27.65 9.15 3.91
N ALA A 98 -28.66 8.74 3.16
CA ALA A 98 -28.85 9.15 1.77
C ALA A 98 -29.07 10.66 1.60
N ASP A 99 -29.63 11.34 2.61
CA ASP A 99 -29.84 12.79 2.62
C ASP A 99 -28.56 13.60 2.92
N ILE A 100 -27.46 12.94 3.30
CA ILE A 100 -26.18 13.61 3.60
C ILE A 100 -25.49 14.01 2.29
N GLY A 101 -25.17 15.30 2.13
CA GLY A 101 -24.49 15.79 0.93
C GLY A 101 -23.13 15.12 0.71
N GLY A 102 -22.91 14.58 -0.47
CA GLY A 102 -21.70 13.82 -0.84
C GLY A 102 -21.88 12.30 -0.79
N VAL A 103 -23.05 11.83 -0.35
CA VAL A 103 -23.47 10.43 -0.51
C VAL A 103 -24.19 10.29 -1.85
N GLN A 104 -23.71 9.40 -2.70
CA GLN A 104 -24.30 9.10 -4.00
C GLN A 104 -25.47 8.11 -3.88
N SER A 105 -25.26 7.04 -3.11
CA SER A 105 -26.27 6.01 -2.89
C SER A 105 -26.00 5.24 -1.59
N VAL A 106 -27.09 4.71 -1.03
CA VAL A 106 -27.06 3.78 0.10
C VAL A 106 -27.86 2.55 -0.30
N SER A 107 -27.23 1.37 -0.24
CA SER A 107 -27.91 0.10 -0.44
C SER A 107 -28.27 -0.49 0.92
N PHE A 108 -29.57 -0.73 1.13
CA PHE A 108 -30.12 -1.37 2.32
C PHE A 108 -31.49 -1.96 1.97
N ASP A 109 -31.72 -3.23 2.30
CA ASP A 109 -32.99 -3.92 2.07
C ASP A 109 -33.27 -4.94 3.20
N ASP A 110 -34.35 -5.73 3.04
CA ASP A 110 -34.77 -6.76 3.99
C ASP A 110 -34.10 -8.14 3.78
N THR A 111 -33.11 -8.21 2.90
CA THR A 111 -32.35 -9.44 2.67
C THR A 111 -31.41 -9.74 3.84
N ARG A 112 -30.94 -10.99 3.91
CA ARG A 112 -29.97 -11.38 4.95
C ARG A 112 -28.62 -10.70 4.80
N ASP A 113 -28.31 -10.18 3.62
CA ASP A 113 -27.06 -9.52 3.32
C ASP A 113 -27.00 -8.11 3.94
N HIS A 114 -28.18 -7.49 4.15
CA HIS A 114 -28.28 -6.16 4.73
C HIS A 114 -28.92 -6.14 6.12
N TYR A 115 -29.77 -7.15 6.48
CA TYR A 115 -30.39 -7.16 7.80
C TYR A 115 -30.47 -8.58 8.38
N THR A 116 -29.76 -8.80 9.48
CA THR A 116 -29.78 -10.07 10.21
C THR A 116 -29.50 -9.88 11.70
N ASN A 117 -30.13 -10.68 12.57
CA ASN A 117 -29.90 -10.69 14.02
C ASN A 117 -29.94 -9.30 14.67
N ALA A 118 -30.92 -8.46 14.31
CA ALA A 118 -31.02 -7.06 14.75
C ALA A 118 -29.75 -6.22 14.45
N SER A 119 -29.05 -6.56 13.40
CA SER A 119 -27.92 -5.80 12.84
C SER A 119 -28.27 -5.40 11.41
N ALA A 120 -27.96 -4.15 11.06
CA ALA A 120 -28.16 -3.59 9.74
C ALA A 120 -26.80 -3.29 9.09
N LEU A 121 -26.62 -3.64 7.81
CA LEU A 121 -25.44 -3.31 7.01
C LEU A 121 -25.87 -2.38 5.87
N TYR A 122 -25.21 -1.23 5.78
CA TYR A 122 -25.41 -0.25 4.71
C TYR A 122 -24.16 -0.25 3.83
N ASP A 123 -24.36 -0.46 2.52
CA ASP A 123 -23.33 -0.23 1.53
C ASP A 123 -23.49 1.19 0.98
N ILE A 124 -22.53 2.04 1.29
CA ILE A 124 -22.56 3.48 0.99
C ILE A 124 -21.58 3.77 -0.13
N THR A 125 -22.04 4.43 -1.19
CA THR A 125 -21.20 4.96 -2.27
C THR A 125 -21.17 6.48 -2.19
N PHE A 126 -20.00 7.08 -2.30
CA PHE A 126 -19.79 8.53 -2.24
C PHE A 126 -19.73 9.16 -3.63
N ASP A 127 -20.02 10.47 -3.73
CA ASP A 127 -19.92 11.23 -4.97
C ASP A 127 -18.48 11.49 -5.44
N TYR A 128 -17.50 11.07 -4.65
CA TYR A 128 -16.08 11.37 -4.85
C TYR A 128 -15.29 10.09 -5.09
N SER A 129 -14.15 10.22 -5.81
CA SER A 129 -13.19 9.13 -5.95
C SER A 129 -12.65 8.67 -4.60
N GLU A 130 -12.28 7.39 -4.47
CA GLU A 130 -11.75 6.83 -3.21
C GLU A 130 -10.48 7.55 -2.72
N ASP A 131 -9.71 8.16 -3.60
CA ASP A 131 -8.51 8.94 -3.27
C ASP A 131 -8.81 10.37 -2.80
N ASP A 132 -10.08 10.81 -2.82
CA ASP A 132 -10.47 12.16 -2.44
C ASP A 132 -10.74 12.28 -0.94
N ASP A 133 -10.01 13.19 -0.26
CA ASP A 133 -10.16 13.45 1.17
C ASP A 133 -11.59 13.83 1.60
N ARG A 134 -12.45 14.24 0.64
CA ARG A 134 -13.86 14.54 0.91
C ARG A 134 -14.66 13.31 1.33
N CYS A 135 -14.29 12.11 0.87
CA CYS A 135 -14.92 10.87 1.33
C CYS A 135 -14.77 10.71 2.87
N GLU A 136 -13.57 10.97 3.41
CA GLU A 136 -13.33 10.92 4.86
C GLU A 136 -14.14 11.98 5.61
N THR A 137 -14.32 13.16 5.02
CA THR A 137 -15.13 14.24 5.62
C THR A 137 -16.61 13.85 5.70
N VAL A 138 -17.18 13.35 4.60
CA VAL A 138 -18.59 12.92 4.56
C VAL A 138 -18.81 11.72 5.49
N MET A 139 -17.88 10.76 5.55
CA MET A 139 -17.97 9.65 6.50
C MET A 139 -17.98 10.11 7.96
N ASN A 140 -17.15 11.08 8.31
CA ASN A 140 -17.16 11.68 9.65
C ASN A 140 -18.49 12.40 9.97
N ASP A 141 -19.14 13.02 8.99
CA ASP A 141 -20.47 13.61 9.13
C ASP A 141 -21.53 12.52 9.38
N ILE A 142 -21.46 11.40 8.66
CA ILE A 142 -22.32 10.22 8.88
C ILE A 142 -22.13 9.69 10.31
N GLU A 143 -20.90 9.41 10.73
CA GLU A 143 -20.58 8.90 12.06
C GLU A 143 -21.08 9.86 13.16
N SER A 144 -20.91 11.16 12.95
CA SER A 144 -21.38 12.18 13.89
C SER A 144 -22.90 12.19 14.01
N SER A 145 -23.61 12.04 12.89
CA SER A 145 -25.08 11.99 12.86
C SER A 145 -25.63 10.74 13.54
N LEU A 146 -24.88 9.66 13.54
CA LEU A 146 -25.24 8.35 14.10
C LEU A 146 -24.56 8.04 15.44
N SER A 147 -23.99 9.03 16.10
CA SER A 147 -23.22 8.89 17.35
C SER A 147 -23.97 8.22 18.52
N GLY A 148 -25.30 8.06 18.42
CA GLY A 148 -26.13 7.35 19.39
C GLY A 148 -26.20 5.84 19.20
N TYR A 149 -25.68 5.32 18.10
CA TYR A 149 -25.72 3.90 17.75
C TYR A 149 -24.36 3.22 17.99
N ASP A 150 -24.43 1.91 18.22
CA ASP A 150 -23.23 1.06 18.25
C ASP A 150 -22.90 0.66 16.80
N MET A 151 -21.81 1.24 16.26
CA MET A 151 -21.49 1.17 14.83
C MET A 151 -20.09 0.65 14.56
N TYR A 152 -19.96 0.00 13.41
CA TYR A 152 -18.70 -0.52 12.85
C TYR A 152 -18.59 -0.04 11.41
N VAL A 153 -17.49 0.63 11.06
CA VAL A 153 -17.24 1.21 9.74
C VAL A 153 -16.04 0.55 9.08
N SER A 154 -16.24 0.03 7.88
CA SER A 154 -15.19 -0.42 6.96
C SER A 154 -15.26 0.40 5.69
N ALA A 155 -14.20 1.14 5.36
CA ALA A 155 -14.15 2.03 4.21
C ALA A 155 -12.97 1.68 3.29
N THR A 156 -13.14 1.89 1.97
CA THR A 156 -12.05 1.72 0.98
C THR A 156 -11.07 2.88 0.97
N PHE A 157 -11.46 4.02 1.52
CA PHE A 157 -10.69 5.26 1.59
C PHE A 157 -10.18 5.56 3.01
N GLY A 158 -9.34 6.59 3.14
CA GLY A 158 -8.90 7.09 4.45
C GLY A 158 -7.74 6.33 5.07
N ASP A 159 -6.95 5.63 4.26
CA ASP A 159 -5.65 4.99 4.58
C ASP A 159 -5.42 4.61 6.06
N THR A 160 -6.39 3.87 6.63
CA THR A 160 -6.40 3.51 8.05
C THR A 160 -5.27 2.52 8.40
N ALA A 161 -4.87 1.67 7.45
CA ALA A 161 -3.80 0.70 7.65
C ALA A 161 -2.43 1.39 7.76
N SER A 162 -2.12 2.35 6.90
CA SER A 162 -0.84 3.07 6.94
C SER A 162 -0.81 4.08 8.09
N LYS A 163 -1.93 4.75 8.43
CA LYS A 163 -2.05 5.61 9.62
C LYS A 163 -1.81 4.81 10.92
N THR A 164 -2.41 3.61 11.03
CA THR A 164 -2.22 2.72 12.18
C THR A 164 -0.77 2.24 12.27
N LEU A 165 -0.18 1.79 11.16
CA LEU A 165 1.23 1.41 11.09
C LEU A 165 2.16 2.55 11.46
N ALA A 166 1.90 3.78 11.00
CA ALA A 166 2.71 4.94 11.35
C ALA A 166 2.69 5.23 12.86
N GLN A 167 1.55 5.07 13.53
CA GLN A 167 1.44 5.21 14.98
C GLN A 167 2.19 4.09 15.73
N GLU A 168 2.06 2.84 15.30
CA GLU A 168 2.77 1.70 15.90
C GLU A 168 4.27 1.83 15.73
N ILE A 169 4.74 2.28 14.56
CA ILE A 169 6.16 2.54 14.31
C ILE A 169 6.69 3.63 15.24
N GLY A 170 5.91 4.67 15.55
CA GLY A 170 6.29 5.67 16.54
C GLY A 170 6.62 5.03 17.90
N VAL A 171 5.80 4.09 18.36
CA VAL A 171 6.04 3.34 19.60
C VAL A 171 7.26 2.42 19.46
N ILE A 172 7.39 1.71 18.34
CA ILE A 172 8.54 0.83 18.07
C ILE A 172 9.85 1.61 18.09
N VAL A 173 9.91 2.78 17.45
CA VAL A 173 11.11 3.65 17.44
C VAL A 173 11.50 4.07 18.85
N ILE A 174 10.54 4.41 19.71
CA ILE A 174 10.80 4.74 21.12
C ILE A 174 11.37 3.52 21.86
N ILE A 175 10.79 2.34 21.69
CA ILE A 175 11.28 1.10 22.32
C ILE A 175 12.70 0.81 21.83
N VAL A 176 12.95 0.88 20.54
CA VAL A 176 14.29 0.67 19.94
C VAL A 176 15.29 1.68 20.50
N ALA A 177 14.91 2.96 20.59
CA ALA A 177 15.77 3.98 21.17
C ALA A 177 16.13 3.66 22.64
N ILE A 178 15.17 3.23 23.46
CA ILE A 178 15.41 2.81 24.84
C ILE A 178 16.36 1.60 24.90
N VAL A 179 16.14 0.61 24.04
CA VAL A 179 17.01 -0.58 23.97
C VAL A 179 18.43 -0.19 23.56
N VAL A 180 18.58 0.63 22.50
CA VAL A 180 19.89 1.13 22.03
C VAL A 180 20.60 1.90 23.13
N VAL A 181 19.94 2.85 23.78
CA VAL A 181 20.53 3.60 24.90
C VAL A 181 20.96 2.65 26.04
N SER A 182 20.12 1.68 26.39
CA SER A 182 20.43 0.70 27.44
C SER A 182 21.66 -0.15 27.09
N VAL A 183 21.72 -0.64 25.84
CA VAL A 183 22.88 -1.40 25.35
C VAL A 183 24.13 -0.54 25.35
N LEU A 184 24.05 0.71 24.88
CA LEU A 184 25.18 1.64 24.87
C LEU A 184 25.68 1.95 26.28
N VAL A 185 24.80 2.18 27.25
CA VAL A 185 25.17 2.41 28.65
C VAL A 185 25.84 1.17 29.26
N LEU A 186 25.32 -0.03 28.96
CA LEU A 186 25.88 -1.27 29.48
C LEU A 186 27.24 -1.65 28.87
N THR A 187 27.42 -1.35 27.57
CA THR A 187 28.64 -1.73 26.82
C THR A 187 29.71 -0.65 26.84
N SER A 188 29.36 0.62 27.07
CA SER A 188 30.32 1.72 27.17
C SER A 188 31.12 1.64 28.50
N GLN A 189 32.27 2.27 28.51
CA GLN A 189 33.08 2.41 29.72
C GLN A 189 33.06 3.83 30.27
N THR A 190 32.36 4.73 29.61
CA THR A 190 32.21 6.14 30.00
C THR A 190 30.82 6.65 29.61
N TYR A 191 30.18 7.38 30.53
CA TYR A 191 28.84 7.93 30.24
C TYR A 191 28.85 8.97 29.13
N ALA A 192 29.94 9.70 28.92
CA ALA A 192 30.02 10.72 27.87
C ALA A 192 30.17 10.14 26.44
N GLU A 193 30.45 8.85 26.27
CA GLU A 193 30.42 8.16 24.98
C GLU A 193 28.98 8.06 24.43
N VAL A 194 28.01 7.80 25.31
CA VAL A 194 26.62 7.58 24.88
C VAL A 194 26.05 8.77 24.10
N PRO A 195 26.17 10.04 24.57
CA PRO A 195 25.76 11.19 23.77
C PRO A 195 26.50 11.32 22.43
N VAL A 196 27.79 11.00 22.35
CA VAL A 196 28.56 11.03 21.10
C VAL A 196 27.97 10.06 20.09
N LEU A 197 27.70 8.82 20.51
CA LEU A 197 27.10 7.78 19.68
C LEU A 197 25.69 8.16 19.25
N LEU A 198 24.85 8.64 20.16
CA LEU A 198 23.47 9.04 19.87
C LEU A 198 23.42 10.21 18.88
N LEU A 199 24.25 11.25 19.07
CA LEU A 199 24.31 12.38 18.12
C LEU A 199 24.74 11.93 16.73
N THR A 200 25.68 10.97 16.65
CA THR A 200 26.10 10.39 15.38
C THR A 200 24.96 9.64 14.69
N PHE A 201 24.19 8.84 15.43
CA PHE A 201 23.05 8.08 14.89
C PHE A 201 21.90 8.97 14.46
N ILE A 202 21.52 9.94 15.29
CA ILE A 202 20.46 10.90 14.96
C ILE A 202 20.83 11.68 13.70
N ALA A 203 22.08 12.15 13.59
CA ALA A 203 22.52 12.85 12.40
C ALA A 203 22.45 11.97 11.14
N ALA A 204 22.90 10.71 11.23
CA ALA A 204 22.80 9.74 10.15
C ALA A 204 21.35 9.49 9.73
N ALA A 205 20.45 9.28 10.69
CA ALA A 205 19.03 9.02 10.43
C ALA A 205 18.34 10.23 9.77
N VAL A 206 18.56 11.44 10.28
CA VAL A 206 17.96 12.66 9.72
C VAL A 206 18.46 12.91 8.30
N LEU A 207 19.76 12.75 8.03
CA LEU A 207 20.32 12.90 6.68
C LEU A 207 19.76 11.85 5.72
N ASN A 208 19.60 10.63 6.19
CA ASN A 208 18.99 9.57 5.39
C ASN A 208 17.52 9.85 5.05
N MET A 209 16.70 10.22 6.04
CA MET A 209 15.30 10.57 5.82
C MET A 209 15.14 11.77 4.89
N GLY A 210 15.95 12.82 5.11
CA GLY A 210 15.89 14.02 4.30
C GLY A 210 16.34 13.83 2.85
N SER A 211 17.03 12.74 2.54
CA SER A 211 17.45 12.41 1.17
C SER A 211 16.51 11.44 0.45
N ASN A 212 15.41 11.00 1.09
CA ASN A 212 14.44 10.06 0.47
C ASN A 212 13.80 10.63 -0.79
N PHE A 213 13.58 11.96 -0.86
CA PHE A 213 13.00 12.61 -2.03
C PHE A 213 13.79 12.35 -3.34
N LEU A 214 15.09 12.01 -3.25
CA LEU A 214 15.89 11.64 -4.41
C LEU A 214 15.46 10.32 -5.06
N LEU A 215 14.70 9.51 -4.34
CA LEU A 215 14.15 8.24 -4.82
C LEU A 215 12.75 8.43 -5.46
N GLY A 216 12.14 9.63 -5.33
CA GLY A 216 10.79 9.94 -5.78
C GLY A 216 9.75 9.38 -4.83
N THR A 217 9.20 8.21 -5.17
CA THR A 217 8.24 7.47 -4.34
C THR A 217 8.93 6.31 -3.64
N ILE A 218 8.62 6.10 -2.37
CA ILE A 218 9.08 4.95 -1.57
C ILE A 218 7.89 4.28 -0.89
N SER A 219 8.00 2.99 -0.61
CA SER A 219 6.94 2.28 0.11
C SER A 219 6.85 2.72 1.58
N PHE A 220 5.64 2.66 2.15
CA PHE A 220 5.45 2.88 3.59
C PHE A 220 6.27 1.89 4.43
N VAL A 221 6.48 0.66 3.94
CA VAL A 221 7.34 -0.35 4.59
C VAL A 221 8.78 0.14 4.64
N SER A 222 9.33 0.58 3.49
CA SER A 222 10.70 1.09 3.41
C SER A 222 10.90 2.34 4.25
N ASN A 223 9.93 3.28 4.22
CA ASN A 223 9.97 4.49 5.01
C ASN A 223 10.03 4.21 6.51
N SER A 224 9.31 3.19 6.94
CA SER A 224 9.13 2.83 8.34
C SER A 224 10.25 1.95 8.89
N VAL A 225 10.56 0.87 8.19
CA VAL A 225 11.53 -0.16 8.62
C VAL A 225 12.97 0.35 8.52
N THR A 226 13.28 1.20 7.52
CA THR A 226 14.65 1.69 7.30
C THR A 226 15.20 2.43 8.51
N ILE A 227 14.40 3.22 9.22
CA ILE A 227 14.86 3.96 10.42
C ILE A 227 15.30 3.00 11.52
N VAL A 228 14.50 1.99 11.79
CA VAL A 228 14.76 0.99 12.84
C VAL A 228 16.02 0.19 12.52
N LEU A 229 16.12 -0.30 11.27
CA LEU A 229 17.27 -1.08 10.82
C LEU A 229 18.54 -0.23 10.73
N GLN A 230 18.43 1.04 10.32
CA GLN A 230 19.56 1.95 10.31
C GLN A 230 20.14 2.16 11.70
N LEU A 231 19.30 2.38 12.71
CA LEU A 231 19.77 2.53 14.10
C LEU A 231 20.50 1.26 14.55
N ALA A 232 19.95 0.09 14.28
CA ALA A 232 20.58 -1.17 14.64
C ALA A 232 21.95 -1.38 13.98
N LEU A 233 22.04 -1.14 12.65
CA LEU A 233 23.29 -1.32 11.88
C LEU A 233 24.35 -0.26 12.20
N SER A 234 23.94 0.98 12.50
CA SER A 234 24.87 2.08 12.78
C SER A 234 25.63 1.89 14.09
N VAL A 235 25.02 1.24 15.08
CA VAL A 235 25.61 1.01 16.39
C VAL A 235 26.94 0.25 16.27
N ASP A 236 26.99 -0.80 15.47
CA ASP A 236 28.18 -1.64 15.32
C ASP A 236 29.36 -0.86 14.76
N TYR A 237 29.14 -0.03 13.75
CA TYR A 237 30.19 0.77 13.12
C TYR A 237 30.78 1.81 14.10
N ALA A 238 29.92 2.48 14.83
CA ALA A 238 30.34 3.50 15.78
C ALA A 238 31.05 2.89 17.01
N ILE A 239 30.61 1.74 17.49
CA ILE A 239 31.26 1.02 18.61
C ILE A 239 32.68 0.60 18.22
N ILE A 240 32.91 0.12 16.98
CA ILE A 240 34.26 -0.25 16.51
C ILE A 240 35.20 0.96 16.59
N LEU A 241 34.79 2.12 16.05
CA LEU A 241 35.61 3.32 16.12
C LEU A 241 35.85 3.79 17.56
N CYS A 242 34.80 3.76 18.40
CA CYS A 242 34.90 4.17 19.80
C CYS A 242 35.84 3.27 20.60
N ASN A 243 35.76 1.97 20.42
CA ASN A 243 36.68 1.03 21.10
C ASN A 243 38.11 1.23 20.62
N ARG A 244 38.34 1.43 19.34
CA ARG A 244 39.67 1.72 18.82
C ARG A 244 40.21 3.04 19.35
N TYR A 245 39.37 4.08 19.47
CA TYR A 245 39.75 5.33 20.11
C TYR A 245 40.20 5.13 21.56
N LYS A 246 39.48 4.34 22.37
CA LYS A 246 39.87 4.05 23.75
C LYS A 246 41.21 3.37 23.85
N GLU A 247 41.45 2.35 23.03
CA GLU A 247 42.73 1.63 23.01
C GLU A 247 43.92 2.56 22.70
N GLU A 248 43.75 3.47 21.73
CA GLU A 248 44.82 4.39 21.34
C GLU A 248 44.98 5.55 22.33
N HIS A 249 43.86 6.00 22.96
CA HIS A 249 43.88 7.11 23.90
C HIS A 249 44.55 6.74 25.26
N GLU A 250 44.69 5.48 25.58
CA GLU A 250 45.52 5.06 26.74
C GLU A 250 47.01 5.47 26.57
N LYS A 251 47.48 5.70 25.33
CA LYS A 251 48.87 5.90 25.01
C LYS A 251 49.14 7.26 24.32
N LEU A 252 48.14 7.88 23.73
CA LEU A 252 48.24 9.04 22.87
C LEU A 252 47.33 10.16 23.37
N PRO A 253 47.67 11.42 23.15
CA PRO A 253 46.78 12.55 23.38
C PRO A 253 45.54 12.47 22.46
N ILE A 254 44.42 13.08 22.88
CA ILE A 254 43.09 12.97 22.26
C ILE A 254 43.16 13.09 20.73
N ARG A 255 43.82 14.13 20.19
CA ARG A 255 43.89 14.39 18.73
C ARG A 255 44.57 13.23 18.00
N GLU A 256 45.73 12.80 18.46
CA GLU A 256 46.50 11.74 17.83
C GLU A 256 45.79 10.38 17.98
N ALA A 257 45.16 10.12 19.15
CA ALA A 257 44.37 8.92 19.40
C ALA A 257 43.19 8.81 18.41
N VAL A 258 42.46 9.92 18.15
CA VAL A 258 41.38 9.94 17.16
C VAL A 258 41.87 9.67 15.74
N ILE A 259 43.02 10.29 15.34
CA ILE A 259 43.59 10.08 13.99
C ILE A 259 44.01 8.62 13.79
N VAL A 260 44.73 8.05 14.76
CA VAL A 260 45.19 6.64 14.69
C VAL A 260 44.02 5.67 14.74
N ALA A 261 43.05 5.94 15.64
CA ALA A 261 41.85 5.12 15.74
C ALA A 261 41.05 5.10 14.42
N LEU A 262 40.81 6.28 13.84
CA LEU A 262 40.09 6.39 12.58
C LEU A 262 40.84 5.67 11.44
N SER A 263 42.16 5.87 11.34
CA SER A 263 42.98 5.24 10.29
C SER A 263 42.95 3.71 10.34
N LYS A 264 42.80 3.12 11.55
CA LYS A 264 42.72 1.68 11.74
C LYS A 264 41.28 1.15 11.62
N ALA A 265 40.28 1.92 12.11
CA ALA A 265 38.88 1.51 12.11
C ALA A 265 38.24 1.55 10.72
N VAL A 266 38.62 2.51 9.85
CA VAL A 266 38.02 2.64 8.49
C VAL A 266 38.10 1.34 7.70
N PRO A 267 39.23 0.64 7.55
CA PRO A 267 39.29 -0.63 6.81
C PRO A 267 38.44 -1.74 7.47
N GLU A 268 38.39 -1.80 8.79
CA GLU A 268 37.61 -2.79 9.53
C GLU A 268 36.10 -2.56 9.32
N ILE A 269 35.65 -1.32 9.45
CA ILE A 269 34.25 -0.92 9.27
C ILE A 269 33.83 -1.10 7.80
N CYS A 270 34.68 -0.68 6.83
CA CYS A 270 34.40 -0.86 5.41
C CYS A 270 34.27 -2.34 5.03
N GLY A 271 35.12 -3.21 5.60
CA GLY A 271 35.02 -4.66 5.37
C GLY A 271 33.68 -5.24 5.87
N SER A 272 33.24 -4.84 7.05
CA SER A 272 31.95 -5.27 7.61
C SER A 272 30.76 -4.70 6.83
N SER A 273 30.78 -3.39 6.55
CA SER A 273 29.68 -2.73 5.82
C SER A 273 29.53 -3.25 4.38
N LEU A 274 30.65 -3.57 3.71
CA LEU A 274 30.61 -4.13 2.36
C LEU A 274 29.91 -5.49 2.31
N THR A 275 30.10 -6.31 3.35
CA THR A 275 29.39 -7.59 3.47
C THR A 275 27.87 -7.37 3.62
N THR A 276 27.47 -6.42 4.45
CA THR A 276 26.05 -6.07 4.64
C THR A 276 25.45 -5.48 3.36
N ILE A 277 26.16 -4.54 2.70
CA ILE A 277 25.73 -3.96 1.42
C ILE A 277 25.62 -5.07 0.36
N GLY A 278 26.57 -6.02 0.31
CA GLY A 278 26.50 -7.15 -0.61
C GLY A 278 25.26 -8.01 -0.45
N GLY A 279 24.82 -8.24 0.81
CA GLY A 279 23.54 -8.90 1.09
C GLY A 279 22.32 -8.09 0.65
N LEU A 280 22.34 -6.76 0.88
CA LEU A 280 21.25 -5.88 0.47
C LEU A 280 21.17 -5.68 -1.04
N VAL A 281 22.31 -5.75 -1.74
CA VAL A 281 22.36 -5.71 -3.22
C VAL A 281 21.59 -6.89 -3.82
N ALA A 282 21.56 -8.05 -3.16
CA ALA A 282 20.75 -9.17 -3.62
C ALA A 282 19.25 -8.83 -3.67
N MET A 283 18.75 -7.96 -2.78
CA MET A 283 17.35 -7.51 -2.79
C MET A 283 17.01 -6.66 -4.02
N LEU A 284 18.01 -6.02 -4.66
CA LEU A 284 17.79 -5.23 -5.87
C LEU A 284 17.43 -6.08 -7.10
N PHE A 285 17.66 -7.40 -7.03
CA PHE A 285 17.34 -8.37 -8.09
C PHE A 285 16.05 -9.15 -7.81
N MET A 286 15.30 -8.77 -6.78
CA MET A 286 13.99 -9.37 -6.51
C MET A 286 12.98 -8.90 -7.56
N GLU A 287 12.14 -9.78 -8.05
CA GLU A 287 11.04 -9.47 -8.97
C GLU A 287 9.98 -8.62 -8.27
N PHE A 288 9.72 -8.93 -7.00
CA PHE A 288 8.87 -8.10 -6.16
C PHE A 288 9.55 -6.76 -5.84
N ARG A 289 9.05 -5.68 -6.42
CA ARG A 289 9.65 -4.35 -6.40
C ARG A 289 9.82 -3.74 -5.01
N LEU A 290 9.06 -4.19 -4.02
CA LEU A 290 9.26 -3.81 -2.63
C LEU A 290 10.66 -4.19 -2.12
N GLY A 291 11.19 -5.35 -2.55
CA GLY A 291 12.56 -5.77 -2.24
C GLY A 291 13.60 -4.80 -2.79
N PHE A 292 13.42 -4.34 -4.02
CA PHE A 292 14.26 -3.29 -4.62
C PHE A 292 14.20 -1.98 -3.82
N ASP A 293 12.98 -1.50 -3.51
CA ASP A 293 12.76 -0.25 -2.78
C ASP A 293 13.39 -0.29 -1.38
N LEU A 294 13.14 -1.36 -0.62
CA LEU A 294 13.73 -1.55 0.69
C LEU A 294 15.26 -1.70 0.62
N GLY A 295 15.76 -2.45 -0.37
CA GLY A 295 17.19 -2.65 -0.60
C GLY A 295 17.93 -1.34 -0.82
N ILE A 296 17.43 -0.47 -1.71
CA ILE A 296 18.08 0.82 -2.00
C ILE A 296 17.99 1.79 -0.81
N CYS A 297 16.86 1.82 -0.10
CA CYS A 297 16.70 2.62 1.11
C CYS A 297 17.69 2.21 2.21
N LEU A 298 17.89 0.91 2.40
CA LEU A 298 18.84 0.37 3.39
C LEU A 298 20.30 0.59 2.98
N ILE A 299 20.66 0.38 1.72
CA ILE A 299 22.01 0.67 1.21
C ILE A 299 22.34 2.15 1.44
N LYS A 300 21.43 3.04 1.08
CA LYS A 300 21.56 4.48 1.31
C LYS A 300 21.72 4.80 2.81
N SER A 301 20.96 4.12 3.67
CA SER A 301 21.04 4.30 5.13
C SER A 301 22.41 3.93 5.70
N ILE A 302 23.02 2.84 5.19
CA ILE A 302 24.38 2.45 5.56
C ILE A 302 25.39 3.52 5.12
N PHE A 303 25.25 4.05 3.92
CA PHE A 303 26.11 5.14 3.44
C PHE A 303 26.08 6.36 4.36
N PHE A 304 24.90 6.81 4.79
CA PHE A 304 24.79 7.94 5.72
C PHE A 304 25.31 7.58 7.12
N SER A 305 25.16 6.33 7.54
CA SER A 305 25.74 5.85 8.80
C SER A 305 27.27 5.86 8.76
N LEU A 306 27.87 5.36 7.69
CA LEU A 306 29.32 5.41 7.48
C LEU A 306 29.82 6.85 7.38
N PHE A 307 29.10 7.71 6.66
CA PHE A 307 29.42 9.13 6.57
C PHE A 307 29.45 9.79 7.95
N ALA A 308 28.42 9.55 8.78
CA ALA A 308 28.36 10.10 10.13
C ALA A 308 29.48 9.54 11.03
N VAL A 309 29.78 8.24 10.95
CA VAL A 309 30.84 7.62 11.74
C VAL A 309 32.23 8.08 11.31
N PHE A 310 32.51 8.24 10.01
CA PHE A 310 33.84 8.62 9.56
C PHE A 310 34.11 10.12 9.64
N PHE A 311 33.09 10.95 9.38
CA PHE A 311 33.26 12.40 9.27
C PHE A 311 32.79 13.17 10.52
N LEU A 312 31.62 12.85 11.06
CA LEU A 312 31.05 13.57 12.21
C LEU A 312 31.62 13.08 13.54
N MET A 313 31.63 11.76 13.76
CA MET A 313 31.99 11.17 15.05
C MET A 313 33.42 11.52 15.51
N PRO A 314 34.48 11.58 14.68
CA PRO A 314 35.83 12.00 15.11
C PRO A 314 35.83 13.39 15.72
N GLY A 315 35.11 14.34 15.12
CA GLY A 315 34.92 15.68 15.66
C GLY A 315 34.22 15.71 16.99
N LEU A 316 33.17 14.88 17.16
CA LEU A 316 32.46 14.72 18.45
C LEU A 316 33.34 14.07 19.52
N LEU A 317 34.13 13.05 19.18
CA LEU A 317 35.09 12.46 20.11
C LEU A 317 36.12 13.48 20.60
N MET A 318 36.61 14.39 19.74
CA MET A 318 37.49 15.49 20.14
C MET A 318 36.77 16.49 21.04
N LEU A 319 35.52 16.83 20.73
CA LEU A 319 34.74 17.80 21.50
C LEU A 319 34.44 17.28 22.91
N PHE A 320 34.09 16.02 23.02
CA PHE A 320 33.73 15.37 24.27
C PHE A 320 34.90 14.66 24.96
N GLY A 321 36.10 14.60 24.37
CA GLY A 321 37.21 13.81 24.87
C GLY A 321 37.54 14.04 26.35
N LYS A 322 37.61 15.31 26.80
CA LYS A 322 37.83 15.63 28.22
C LYS A 322 36.70 15.12 29.15
N LYS A 323 35.45 15.12 28.64
CA LYS A 323 34.30 14.61 29.39
C LYS A 323 34.29 13.08 29.43
N ILE A 324 34.74 12.44 28.35
CA ILE A 324 34.92 10.99 28.25
C ILE A 324 35.89 10.54 29.33
N ASP A 325 37.04 11.21 29.50
CA ASP A 325 38.01 10.90 30.56
C ASP A 325 37.44 11.10 31.95
N ALA A 326 36.65 12.16 32.14
CA ALA A 326 36.09 12.50 33.47
C ALA A 326 34.95 11.59 33.91
N THR A 327 34.27 10.88 33.00
CA THR A 327 33.06 10.10 33.25
C THR A 327 33.31 8.59 33.21
N ARG A 328 34.53 8.13 33.37
CA ARG A 328 34.90 6.70 33.41
C ARG A 328 34.17 5.97 34.53
N HIS A 329 33.60 4.81 34.22
CA HIS A 329 32.97 3.91 35.17
C HIS A 329 33.46 2.46 35.00
N LYS A 330 33.12 1.60 35.92
CA LYS A 330 33.44 0.17 35.84
C LYS A 330 32.68 -0.47 34.70
N ASN A 331 33.33 -1.36 33.94
CA ASN A 331 32.69 -2.12 32.91
C ASN A 331 31.57 -3.00 33.53
N PHE A 332 30.33 -2.81 33.04
CA PHE A 332 29.18 -3.60 33.51
C PHE A 332 29.18 -5.01 32.91
N VAL A 333 29.84 -5.21 31.75
CA VAL A 333 29.94 -6.53 31.13
C VAL A 333 31.04 -7.33 31.81
N PRO A 334 30.71 -8.43 32.52
CA PRO A 334 31.70 -9.25 33.21
C PRO A 334 32.61 -9.95 32.18
N LYS A 335 33.89 -10.10 32.54
CA LYS A 335 34.80 -10.96 31.78
C LYS A 335 34.39 -12.41 31.98
N ILE A 336 33.99 -13.09 30.89
CA ILE A 336 33.54 -14.49 30.91
C ILE A 336 34.58 -15.38 30.20
N PRO A 337 35.69 -15.74 30.89
CA PRO A 337 36.75 -16.55 30.29
C PRO A 337 36.31 -17.97 29.89
N PHE A 338 35.20 -18.44 30.49
CA PHE A 338 34.62 -19.75 30.16
C PHE A 338 34.19 -19.83 28.71
N VAL A 339 33.54 -18.79 28.18
CA VAL A 339 33.07 -18.76 26.78
C VAL A 339 34.23 -18.91 25.81
N GLY A 340 35.33 -18.16 26.02
CA GLY A 340 36.52 -18.29 25.18
C GLY A 340 37.17 -19.67 25.24
N ARG A 341 37.25 -20.26 26.43
CA ARG A 341 37.76 -21.64 26.58
C ARG A 341 36.85 -22.66 25.93
N PHE A 342 35.55 -22.53 26.10
CA PHE A 342 34.57 -23.40 25.45
C PHE A 342 34.66 -23.31 23.92
N ALA A 343 34.64 -22.09 23.36
CA ALA A 343 34.75 -21.86 21.93
C ALA A 343 36.06 -22.46 21.34
N TYR A 344 37.19 -22.30 22.08
CA TYR A 344 38.46 -22.89 21.66
C TYR A 344 38.45 -24.42 21.74
N ALA A 345 37.88 -25.00 22.76
CA ALA A 345 37.78 -26.45 22.96
C ALA A 345 36.89 -27.11 21.87
N THR A 346 35.82 -26.41 21.46
CA THR A 346 34.80 -26.95 20.55
C THR A 346 34.98 -26.48 19.10
N LYS A 347 36.03 -25.74 18.74
CA LYS A 347 36.30 -25.12 17.43
C LYS A 347 36.27 -26.08 16.23
N LYS A 348 36.51 -27.40 16.47
CA LYS A 348 36.47 -28.45 15.42
C LYS A 348 35.14 -29.19 15.39
N ILE A 349 34.33 -29.11 16.43
CA ILE A 349 33.07 -29.86 16.58
C ILE A 349 31.88 -28.99 16.21
N ILE A 350 31.87 -27.73 16.67
CA ILE A 350 30.74 -26.82 16.41
C ILE A 350 30.53 -26.50 14.92
N PRO A 351 31.58 -26.18 14.09
CA PRO A 351 31.35 -25.84 12.69
C PRO A 351 30.65 -26.93 11.87
N PRO A 352 31.06 -28.23 11.93
CA PRO A 352 30.35 -29.27 11.19
C PRO A 352 28.93 -29.53 11.70
N ILE A 353 28.69 -29.42 13.02
CA ILE A 353 27.34 -29.52 13.58
C ILE A 353 26.47 -28.36 13.06
N PHE A 354 27.02 -27.15 13.07
CA PHE A 354 26.31 -25.96 12.57
C PHE A 354 25.98 -26.07 11.08
N LEU A 355 26.91 -26.58 10.27
CA LEU A 355 26.66 -26.86 8.87
C LEU A 355 25.53 -27.89 8.67
N ALA A 356 25.53 -28.97 9.47
CA ALA A 356 24.44 -29.95 9.43
C ALA A 356 23.08 -29.34 9.81
N VAL A 357 23.05 -28.45 10.82
CA VAL A 357 21.83 -27.71 11.21
C VAL A 357 21.37 -26.78 10.08
N ILE A 358 22.29 -26.07 9.40
CA ILE A 358 21.95 -25.22 8.24
C ILE A 358 21.32 -26.06 7.12
N ILE A 359 21.93 -27.18 6.76
CA ILE A 359 21.39 -28.06 5.70
C ILE A 359 19.99 -28.57 6.10
N MET A 360 19.83 -28.99 7.35
CA MET A 360 18.53 -29.41 7.86
C MET A 360 17.50 -28.29 7.81
N ALA A 361 17.86 -27.08 8.26
CA ALA A 361 16.99 -25.91 8.20
C ALA A 361 16.58 -25.56 6.75
N MET A 362 17.50 -25.68 5.79
CA MET A 362 17.18 -25.47 4.36
C MET A 362 16.16 -26.49 3.84
N LEU A 363 16.27 -27.75 4.25
CA LEU A 363 15.31 -28.80 3.85
C LEU A 363 13.91 -28.56 4.43
N PHE A 364 13.82 -28.00 5.64
CA PHE A 364 12.55 -27.69 6.28
C PHE A 364 11.97 -26.31 5.89
N ALA A 365 12.79 -25.39 5.40
CA ALA A 365 12.36 -24.06 5.01
C ALA A 365 11.26 -24.08 3.93
N ASN A 366 11.36 -25.02 2.98
CA ASN A 366 10.36 -25.16 1.90
C ASN A 366 8.98 -25.66 2.39
N ASN A 367 8.88 -26.14 3.63
CA ASN A 367 7.61 -26.58 4.21
C ASN A 367 6.96 -25.47 5.07
N CYS A 368 7.53 -24.27 5.11
CA CYS A 368 6.94 -23.15 5.84
C CYS A 368 5.76 -22.60 5.04
N PRO A 369 4.56 -22.51 5.60
CA PRO A 369 3.45 -21.82 4.94
C PRO A 369 3.77 -20.32 4.91
N TYR A 370 3.90 -19.76 3.73
CA TYR A 370 4.07 -18.33 3.54
C TYR A 370 2.71 -17.65 3.49
N VAL A 371 2.62 -16.45 4.03
CA VAL A 371 1.45 -15.58 4.01
C VAL A 371 1.82 -14.35 3.20
N TYR A 372 1.04 -14.05 2.16
CA TYR A 372 1.37 -13.04 1.17
C TYR A 372 0.55 -11.75 1.32
N GLY A 373 -0.57 -11.77 2.04
CA GLY A 373 -1.47 -10.64 2.19
C GLY A 373 -1.59 -10.11 3.61
N PHE A 374 -2.07 -8.88 3.72
CA PHE A 374 -2.38 -8.24 5.01
C PHE A 374 -3.54 -8.91 5.75
N SER A 375 -4.45 -9.55 5.04
CA SER A 375 -5.62 -10.26 5.58
C SER A 375 -5.26 -11.29 6.65
N TYR A 376 -4.06 -11.85 6.59
CA TYR A 376 -3.56 -12.84 7.55
C TYR A 376 -2.72 -12.25 8.71
N LEU A 377 -2.41 -10.96 8.68
CA LEU A 377 -1.65 -10.33 9.72
C LEU A 377 -2.50 -10.16 10.99
N LYS A 378 -2.45 -11.14 11.87
CA LYS A 378 -3.05 -11.03 13.20
C LYS A 378 -2.20 -10.10 14.05
N THR A 379 -2.56 -8.83 14.11
CA THR A 379 -1.96 -7.88 15.03
C THR A 379 -2.44 -8.13 16.46
N THR A 380 -1.56 -7.93 17.44
CA THR A 380 -1.92 -8.08 18.86
C THR A 380 -2.96 -7.04 19.30
N LYS A 381 -3.02 -5.91 18.59
CA LYS A 381 -3.98 -4.84 18.78
C LYS A 381 -4.65 -4.58 17.42
N GLN A 382 -5.90 -4.97 17.30
CA GLN A 382 -6.69 -4.73 16.10
C GLN A 382 -6.99 -3.23 15.94
N SER A 383 -6.93 -2.71 14.71
CA SER A 383 -7.42 -1.39 14.39
C SER A 383 -8.96 -1.36 14.44
N ALA A 384 -9.54 -0.15 14.51
CA ALA A 384 -11.00 0.01 14.47
C ALA A 384 -11.58 -0.63 13.20
N GLN A 385 -10.93 -0.43 12.06
CA GLN A 385 -11.33 -1.06 10.79
C GLN A 385 -11.24 -2.58 10.84
N GLN A 386 -10.15 -3.17 11.32
CA GLN A 386 -10.04 -4.63 11.46
C GLN A 386 -11.11 -5.22 12.39
N ILE A 387 -11.51 -4.48 13.42
CA ILE A 387 -12.62 -4.89 14.28
C ILE A 387 -13.93 -4.82 13.50
N ALA A 388 -14.15 -3.76 12.73
CA ALA A 388 -15.32 -3.59 11.90
C ALA A 388 -15.42 -4.68 10.83
N ASP A 389 -14.34 -4.93 10.08
CA ASP A 389 -14.27 -5.98 9.07
C ASP A 389 -14.62 -7.35 9.67
N ASN A 390 -14.00 -7.71 10.81
CA ASN A 390 -14.30 -8.97 11.49
C ASN A 390 -15.76 -9.08 11.98
N MET A 391 -16.34 -7.96 12.44
CA MET A 391 -17.73 -7.94 12.90
C MET A 391 -18.69 -8.07 11.72
N ILE A 392 -18.44 -7.36 10.62
CA ILE A 392 -19.22 -7.44 9.38
C ILE A 392 -19.12 -8.85 8.81
N ASP A 393 -17.91 -9.38 8.62
CA ASP A 393 -17.67 -10.72 8.08
C ASP A 393 -18.31 -11.84 8.93
N THR A 394 -18.29 -11.69 10.27
CA THR A 394 -18.89 -12.68 11.16
C THR A 394 -20.41 -12.65 11.11
N THR A 395 -21.00 -11.47 10.86
CA THR A 395 -22.45 -11.26 10.93
C THR A 395 -23.12 -11.48 9.58
N PHE A 396 -22.52 -10.96 8.49
CA PHE A 396 -23.11 -10.96 7.14
C PHE A 396 -22.37 -11.88 6.15
N GLY A 397 -21.21 -12.39 6.52
CA GLY A 397 -20.36 -13.17 5.64
C GLY A 397 -19.20 -12.34 5.07
N SER A 398 -18.13 -13.04 4.70
CA SER A 398 -16.97 -12.40 4.06
C SER A 398 -17.29 -12.09 2.61
N SER A 399 -17.12 -10.85 2.19
CA SER A 399 -17.23 -10.47 0.78
C SER A 399 -15.84 -10.28 0.16
N ASN A 400 -15.50 -11.17 -0.76
CA ASN A 400 -14.30 -11.07 -1.60
C ASN A 400 -14.72 -10.67 -3.01
N MET A 401 -14.23 -9.57 -3.52
CA MET A 401 -14.60 -9.04 -4.83
C MET A 401 -13.41 -9.04 -5.79
N VAL A 402 -13.67 -9.48 -7.01
CA VAL A 402 -12.71 -9.35 -8.11
C VAL A 402 -13.38 -8.65 -9.29
N ALA A 403 -12.64 -7.78 -9.96
CA ALA A 403 -13.05 -7.14 -11.19
C ALA A 403 -12.56 -7.98 -12.38
N VAL A 404 -13.45 -8.26 -13.30
CA VAL A 404 -13.13 -8.84 -14.62
C VAL A 404 -13.23 -7.72 -15.65
N VAL A 405 -12.09 -7.34 -16.24
CA VAL A 405 -11.99 -6.27 -17.23
C VAL A 405 -11.82 -6.89 -18.61
N VAL A 406 -12.69 -6.51 -19.54
CA VAL A 406 -12.77 -7.04 -20.91
C VAL A 406 -12.93 -5.90 -21.90
N PRO A 407 -12.66 -6.08 -23.21
CA PRO A 407 -12.96 -5.08 -24.23
C PRO A 407 -14.44 -4.69 -24.25
N ALA A 408 -14.73 -3.39 -24.35
CA ALA A 408 -16.08 -2.84 -24.35
C ALA A 408 -16.85 -3.11 -25.65
N GLY A 409 -18.17 -2.98 -25.59
CA GLY A 409 -19.07 -2.92 -26.75
C GLY A 409 -19.75 -4.24 -27.12
N ASP A 410 -19.42 -5.37 -26.49
CA ASP A 410 -20.13 -6.64 -26.69
C ASP A 410 -20.99 -7.01 -25.49
N TYR A 411 -22.08 -6.29 -25.30
CA TYR A 411 -23.04 -6.54 -24.21
C TYR A 411 -23.62 -7.96 -24.23
N ALA A 412 -23.68 -8.60 -25.41
CA ALA A 412 -24.20 -9.96 -25.51
C ALA A 412 -23.23 -10.99 -24.91
N SER A 413 -21.95 -10.83 -25.12
CA SER A 413 -20.90 -11.65 -24.49
C SER A 413 -20.77 -11.35 -23.00
N GLU A 414 -20.82 -10.07 -22.59
CA GLU A 414 -20.84 -9.68 -21.19
C GLU A 414 -21.98 -10.33 -20.41
N LYS A 415 -23.21 -10.25 -20.94
CA LYS A 415 -24.41 -10.85 -20.32
C LYS A 415 -24.27 -12.37 -20.15
N LYS A 416 -23.71 -13.06 -21.14
CA LYS A 416 -23.48 -14.51 -21.07
C LYS A 416 -22.38 -14.85 -20.08
N LEU A 417 -21.29 -14.08 -20.07
CA LEU A 417 -20.17 -14.28 -19.13
C LEU A 417 -20.64 -14.11 -17.68
N LEU A 418 -21.36 -13.01 -17.39
CA LEU A 418 -21.93 -12.79 -16.05
C LEU A 418 -22.90 -13.90 -15.64
N ALA A 419 -23.76 -14.34 -16.56
CA ALA A 419 -24.70 -15.43 -16.31
C ALA A 419 -23.97 -16.77 -16.05
N GLU A 420 -22.90 -17.09 -16.79
CA GLU A 420 -22.09 -18.28 -16.58
C GLU A 420 -21.36 -18.22 -15.25
N LEU A 421 -20.69 -17.09 -14.93
CA LEU A 421 -20.00 -16.91 -13.67
C LEU A 421 -20.95 -17.03 -12.47
N GLY A 422 -22.17 -16.51 -12.58
CA GLY A 422 -23.20 -16.66 -11.54
C GLY A 422 -23.74 -18.08 -11.34
N THR A 423 -23.32 -19.06 -12.14
CA THR A 423 -23.70 -20.48 -11.94
C THR A 423 -22.76 -21.24 -11.02
N TYR A 424 -21.60 -20.69 -10.68
CA TYR A 424 -20.64 -21.35 -9.80
C TYR A 424 -21.00 -21.15 -8.32
N ASP A 425 -20.87 -22.19 -7.52
CA ASP A 425 -21.17 -22.15 -6.07
C ASP A 425 -20.22 -21.20 -5.31
N GLU A 426 -19.04 -20.93 -5.85
CA GLU A 426 -18.03 -20.02 -5.34
C GLU A 426 -18.38 -18.52 -5.57
N VAL A 427 -19.37 -18.24 -6.43
CA VAL A 427 -19.82 -16.88 -6.74
C VAL A 427 -21.13 -16.59 -6.01
N ASP A 428 -21.10 -15.52 -5.23
CA ASP A 428 -22.28 -14.99 -4.55
C ASP A 428 -23.17 -14.20 -5.51
N SER A 429 -22.55 -13.20 -6.17
CA SER A 429 -23.26 -12.34 -7.11
C SER A 429 -22.32 -11.78 -8.18
N THR A 430 -22.91 -11.27 -9.25
CA THR A 430 -22.17 -10.61 -10.34
C THR A 430 -22.83 -9.29 -10.68
N LEU A 431 -22.02 -8.25 -10.95
CA LEU A 431 -22.49 -6.94 -11.36
C LEU A 431 -21.71 -6.46 -12.60
N GLY A 432 -22.42 -6.08 -13.64
CA GLY A 432 -21.88 -5.47 -14.84
C GLY A 432 -22.97 -4.68 -15.53
N LEU A 433 -22.60 -3.83 -16.46
CA LEU A 433 -23.58 -2.97 -17.14
C LEU A 433 -24.72 -3.80 -17.80
N SER A 434 -24.41 -5.04 -18.21
CA SER A 434 -25.33 -5.92 -18.91
C SER A 434 -26.35 -6.62 -18.00
N ASN A 435 -26.22 -6.56 -16.69
CA ASN A 435 -27.17 -7.13 -15.73
C ASN A 435 -27.72 -6.12 -14.72
N VAL A 436 -27.48 -4.83 -14.92
CA VAL A 436 -28.15 -3.76 -14.15
C VAL A 436 -29.57 -3.60 -14.68
N GLU A 437 -30.57 -3.79 -13.79
CA GLU A 437 -31.97 -3.53 -14.13
C GLU A 437 -32.20 -2.02 -14.28
N ALA A 438 -32.84 -1.63 -15.38
CA ALA A 438 -33.22 -0.25 -15.64
C ALA A 438 -34.65 0.04 -15.16
N MET A 439 -35.62 -0.44 -15.91
CA MET A 439 -37.04 -0.28 -15.61
C MET A 439 -37.89 -1.34 -16.32
N GLY A 440 -39.04 -1.67 -15.76
CA GLY A 440 -39.98 -2.59 -16.39
C GLY A 440 -39.46 -4.01 -16.65
N GLY A 441 -38.46 -4.46 -15.89
CA GLY A 441 -37.81 -5.76 -16.04
C GLY A 441 -36.77 -5.84 -17.17
N TYR A 442 -36.46 -4.72 -17.83
CA TYR A 442 -35.40 -4.64 -18.83
C TYR A 442 -34.07 -4.24 -18.18
N MET A 443 -32.99 -4.80 -18.70
CA MET A 443 -31.63 -4.41 -18.33
C MET A 443 -31.18 -3.18 -19.14
N LEU A 444 -30.24 -2.40 -18.61
CA LEU A 444 -29.71 -1.18 -19.24
C LEU A 444 -29.20 -1.43 -20.67
N THR A 445 -28.67 -2.59 -20.95
CA THR A 445 -28.10 -2.97 -22.26
C THR A 445 -29.05 -3.76 -23.15
N ASP A 446 -30.28 -4.04 -22.71
CA ASP A 446 -31.26 -4.72 -23.55
C ASP A 446 -31.63 -3.83 -24.73
N ALA A 447 -31.55 -4.38 -25.94
CA ALA A 447 -31.86 -3.65 -27.17
C ALA A 447 -33.37 -3.69 -27.44
N LEU A 448 -34.04 -2.53 -27.34
CA LEU A 448 -35.47 -2.37 -27.53
C LEU A 448 -35.77 -1.87 -28.92
N THR A 449 -36.90 -2.30 -29.49
CA THR A 449 -37.49 -1.73 -30.69
C THR A 449 -38.27 -0.46 -30.36
N PRO A 450 -38.60 0.42 -31.36
CA PRO A 450 -39.41 1.61 -31.11
C PRO A 450 -40.73 1.34 -30.37
N ARG A 451 -41.36 0.21 -30.66
CA ARG A 451 -42.60 -0.20 -29.97
C ARG A 451 -42.38 -0.55 -28.52
N GLN A 452 -41.36 -1.35 -28.24
CA GLN A 452 -41.04 -1.73 -26.85
C GLN A 452 -40.63 -0.51 -26.03
N PHE A 453 -39.85 0.39 -26.61
CA PHE A 453 -39.45 1.65 -25.96
C PHE A 453 -40.66 2.56 -25.68
N SER A 454 -41.57 2.72 -26.67
CA SER A 454 -42.83 3.47 -26.50
C SER A 454 -43.68 2.89 -25.33
N GLU A 455 -43.84 1.57 -25.30
CA GLU A 455 -44.60 0.90 -24.24
C GLU A 455 -43.93 1.02 -22.85
N LEU A 456 -42.60 1.10 -22.79
CA LEU A 456 -41.82 1.24 -21.56
C LEU A 456 -41.86 2.66 -21.00
N THR A 457 -41.78 3.67 -21.87
CA THR A 457 -41.64 5.09 -21.47
C THR A 457 -42.94 5.88 -21.51
N ASP A 458 -44.05 5.22 -21.92
CA ASP A 458 -45.35 5.85 -22.16
C ASP A 458 -45.34 7.00 -23.21
N LEU A 459 -44.35 6.96 -24.13
CA LEU A 459 -44.26 7.87 -25.26
C LEU A 459 -45.12 7.39 -26.41
N ASP A 460 -45.68 8.33 -27.17
CA ASP A 460 -46.39 8.01 -28.41
C ASP A 460 -45.49 7.23 -29.36
N TYR A 461 -46.02 6.18 -29.99
CA TYR A 461 -45.25 5.32 -30.91
C TYR A 461 -44.58 6.10 -32.07
N GLU A 462 -45.30 7.08 -32.63
CA GLU A 462 -44.75 7.93 -33.71
C GLU A 462 -43.56 8.75 -33.21
N VAL A 463 -43.55 9.19 -31.95
CA VAL A 463 -42.44 9.91 -31.34
C VAL A 463 -41.25 8.98 -31.11
N ALA A 464 -41.50 7.77 -30.58
CA ALA A 464 -40.46 6.76 -30.42
C ALA A 464 -39.84 6.36 -31.79
N GLU A 465 -40.65 6.18 -32.84
CA GLU A 465 -40.17 5.83 -34.16
C GLU A 465 -39.31 6.97 -34.75
N LEU A 466 -39.69 8.24 -34.54
CA LEU A 466 -38.92 9.40 -34.97
C LEU A 466 -37.58 9.49 -34.22
N LEU A 467 -37.60 9.24 -32.91
CA LEU A 467 -36.38 9.22 -32.07
C LEU A 467 -35.38 8.15 -32.54
N TYR A 468 -35.87 6.94 -32.86
CA TYR A 468 -35.04 5.86 -33.40
C TYR A 468 -34.50 6.19 -34.79
N ALA A 469 -35.28 6.90 -35.62
CA ALA A 469 -34.83 7.38 -36.92
C ALA A 469 -33.72 8.45 -36.77
N ALA A 470 -33.87 9.36 -35.82
CA ALA A 470 -32.87 10.38 -35.50
C ALA A 470 -31.56 9.75 -34.97
N TYR A 471 -31.65 8.82 -34.04
CA TYR A 471 -30.51 8.06 -33.54
C TYR A 471 -29.75 7.33 -34.66
N ALA A 472 -30.48 6.67 -35.54
CA ALA A 472 -29.89 5.97 -36.68
C ALA A 472 -29.25 6.91 -37.69
N ALA A 473 -29.79 8.12 -37.86
CA ALA A 473 -29.21 9.15 -38.71
C ALA A 473 -27.91 9.71 -38.15
N ASP A 474 -27.87 9.96 -36.84
CA ASP A 474 -26.67 10.42 -36.11
C ASP A 474 -25.56 9.39 -36.21
N GLY A 475 -25.86 8.11 -35.94
CA GLY A 475 -24.91 6.99 -36.04
C GLY A 475 -24.57 6.58 -37.50
N GLY A 476 -25.03 7.29 -38.53
CA GLY A 476 -24.77 6.97 -39.93
C GLY A 476 -25.46 5.69 -40.46
N ASN A 477 -26.36 5.12 -39.66
CA ASN A 477 -27.04 3.84 -39.97
C ASN A 477 -28.41 4.00 -40.67
N TYR A 478 -28.90 5.20 -40.78
CA TYR A 478 -30.25 5.47 -41.35
C TYR A 478 -30.47 4.84 -42.71
N GLY A 479 -29.50 4.92 -43.60
CA GLY A 479 -29.58 4.31 -44.92
C GLY A 479 -29.71 2.78 -44.93
N LYS A 480 -29.27 2.11 -43.88
CA LYS A 480 -29.31 0.65 -43.72
C LYS A 480 -30.65 0.16 -43.16
N ILE A 481 -31.44 1.04 -42.52
CA ILE A 481 -32.70 0.69 -41.87
C ILE A 481 -33.95 1.20 -42.58
N ILE A 482 -33.81 1.84 -43.74
CA ILE A 482 -34.96 2.25 -44.53
C ILE A 482 -35.87 1.06 -44.85
N GLY A 483 -37.11 1.11 -44.37
CA GLY A 483 -38.08 -0.01 -44.44
C GLY A 483 -37.95 -1.09 -43.38
N GLY A 484 -36.95 -0.98 -42.46
CA GLY A 484 -36.71 -1.87 -41.34
C GLY A 484 -36.78 -1.19 -39.97
N LEU A 485 -37.11 0.07 -39.85
CA LEU A 485 -37.15 0.87 -38.63
C LEU A 485 -37.99 0.21 -37.50
N PRO A 486 -39.17 -0.38 -37.73
CA PRO A 486 -39.93 -1.05 -36.67
C PRO A 486 -39.23 -2.26 -36.03
N LYS A 487 -38.20 -2.81 -36.69
CA LYS A 487 -37.39 -3.95 -36.18
C LYS A 487 -35.99 -3.52 -35.74
N TYR A 488 -35.66 -2.26 -35.92
CA TYR A 488 -34.37 -1.72 -35.47
C TYR A 488 -34.40 -1.63 -33.94
N SER A 489 -33.45 -2.24 -33.30
CA SER A 489 -33.32 -2.23 -31.83
C SER A 489 -32.06 -1.51 -31.42
N VAL A 490 -32.16 -0.73 -30.34
CA VAL A 490 -31.09 0.07 -29.77
C VAL A 490 -31.01 -0.26 -28.29
N PRO A 491 -29.81 -0.44 -27.69
CA PRO A 491 -29.67 -0.59 -26.26
C PRO A 491 -30.37 0.53 -25.51
N LEU A 492 -31.05 0.16 -24.42
CA LEU A 492 -31.84 1.11 -23.62
C LEU A 492 -30.96 2.27 -23.12
N ILE A 493 -29.77 1.94 -22.65
CA ILE A 493 -28.76 2.90 -22.16
C ILE A 493 -28.40 3.96 -23.23
N ASP A 494 -28.26 3.55 -24.48
CA ASP A 494 -27.90 4.46 -25.60
C ASP A 494 -29.10 5.33 -25.99
N MET A 495 -30.30 4.76 -25.95
CA MET A 495 -31.51 5.50 -26.28
C MET A 495 -31.85 6.53 -25.19
N PHE A 496 -31.69 6.23 -23.92
CA PHE A 496 -31.87 7.22 -22.85
C PHE A 496 -30.83 8.36 -22.94
N THR A 497 -29.58 8.00 -23.20
CA THR A 497 -28.50 9.00 -23.40
C THR A 497 -28.80 9.92 -24.58
N PHE A 498 -29.26 9.35 -25.67
CA PHE A 498 -29.64 10.12 -26.86
C PHE A 498 -30.88 11.02 -26.62
N LEU A 499 -31.92 10.47 -25.99
CA LEU A 499 -33.14 11.23 -25.65
C LEU A 499 -32.81 12.41 -24.74
N TYR A 500 -31.92 12.23 -23.74
CA TYR A 500 -31.49 13.31 -22.87
C TYR A 500 -30.72 14.39 -23.65
N GLY A 501 -29.85 14.02 -24.59
CA GLY A 501 -29.15 14.94 -25.47
C GLY A 501 -30.13 15.76 -26.32
N GLU A 502 -31.08 15.11 -26.98
CA GLU A 502 -32.11 15.76 -27.81
C GLU A 502 -33.01 16.71 -26.99
N MET A 503 -33.28 16.37 -25.74
CA MET A 503 -34.01 17.24 -24.80
C MET A 503 -33.19 18.50 -24.45
N GLN A 504 -31.91 18.34 -24.15
CA GLN A 504 -31.02 19.47 -23.82
C GLN A 504 -30.82 20.41 -25.02
N ASP A 505 -30.77 19.86 -26.24
CA ASP A 505 -30.66 20.63 -27.49
C ASP A 505 -31.99 21.26 -27.91
N GLY A 506 -33.09 20.96 -27.17
CA GLY A 506 -34.42 21.55 -27.42
C GLY A 506 -35.20 20.95 -28.58
N TYR A 507 -34.77 19.80 -29.10
CA TYR A 507 -35.50 19.07 -30.15
C TYR A 507 -36.66 18.25 -29.60
N VAL A 508 -36.57 17.82 -28.33
CA VAL A 508 -37.63 17.10 -27.61
C VAL A 508 -38.08 17.91 -26.41
N SER A 509 -39.38 18.05 -26.22
CA SER A 509 -39.99 18.70 -25.06
C SER A 509 -40.83 17.70 -24.30
N LEU A 510 -40.48 17.46 -23.06
CA LEU A 510 -41.17 16.59 -22.10
C LEU A 510 -41.91 17.44 -21.05
N ASP A 511 -42.90 16.86 -20.40
CA ASP A 511 -43.48 17.49 -19.23
C ASP A 511 -42.51 17.48 -18.03
N ALA A 512 -42.85 18.17 -16.94
CA ALA A 512 -41.96 18.35 -15.80
C ALA A 512 -41.62 17.03 -15.10
N ASP A 513 -42.59 16.11 -14.96
CA ASP A 513 -42.42 14.84 -14.27
C ASP A 513 -41.54 13.89 -15.12
N MET A 514 -41.77 13.84 -16.44
CA MET A 514 -40.94 13.08 -17.39
C MET A 514 -39.52 13.64 -17.47
N THR A 515 -39.37 14.98 -17.46
CA THR A 515 -38.05 15.62 -17.45
C THR A 515 -37.25 15.21 -16.23
N GLN A 516 -37.83 15.29 -15.05
CA GLN A 516 -37.16 14.89 -13.80
C GLN A 516 -36.78 13.40 -13.83
N THR A 517 -37.69 12.54 -14.25
CA THR A 517 -37.44 11.10 -14.38
C THR A 517 -36.28 10.80 -15.34
N LEU A 518 -36.21 11.51 -16.48
CA LEU A 518 -35.14 11.37 -17.46
C LEU A 518 -33.79 11.88 -16.92
N GLU A 519 -33.79 13.00 -16.19
CA GLU A 519 -32.58 13.56 -15.57
C GLU A 519 -32.02 12.60 -14.52
N ASP A 520 -32.90 12.05 -13.66
CA ASP A 520 -32.50 11.06 -12.63
C ASP A 520 -31.95 9.77 -13.29
N ALA A 521 -32.64 9.24 -14.29
CA ALA A 521 -32.19 8.08 -15.04
C ALA A 521 -30.85 8.33 -15.76
N TYR A 522 -30.68 9.49 -16.40
CA TYR A 522 -29.42 9.87 -17.05
C TYR A 522 -28.27 9.98 -16.08
N SER A 523 -28.51 10.56 -14.90
CA SER A 523 -27.51 10.64 -13.82
C SER A 523 -27.05 9.24 -13.37
N GLN A 524 -28.01 8.34 -13.10
CA GLN A 524 -27.71 6.94 -12.72
C GLN A 524 -26.95 6.20 -13.82
N ILE A 525 -27.38 6.31 -15.07
CA ILE A 525 -26.71 5.71 -16.23
C ILE A 525 -25.28 6.23 -16.37
N THR A 526 -25.10 7.56 -16.24
CA THR A 526 -23.76 8.15 -16.35
C THR A 526 -22.84 7.68 -15.27
N ASN A 527 -23.34 7.55 -14.03
CA ASN A 527 -22.55 7.03 -12.92
C ASN A 527 -22.23 5.53 -13.08
N ALA A 528 -23.20 4.73 -13.53
CA ALA A 528 -22.97 3.31 -13.83
C ALA A 528 -21.92 3.16 -14.97
N LYS A 529 -22.02 3.95 -16.03
CA LYS A 529 -21.01 3.96 -17.11
C LYS A 529 -19.62 4.31 -16.58
N LYS A 530 -19.48 5.39 -15.83
CA LYS A 530 -18.16 5.78 -15.27
C LYS A 530 -17.50 4.67 -14.45
N GLN A 531 -18.30 3.86 -13.77
CA GLN A 531 -17.81 2.76 -12.94
C GLN A 531 -17.56 1.47 -13.74
N LEU A 532 -18.44 1.14 -14.68
CA LEU A 532 -18.50 -0.19 -15.28
C LEU A 532 -18.08 -0.23 -16.76
N GLN A 533 -17.95 0.91 -17.42
CA GLN A 533 -17.56 0.97 -18.82
C GLN A 533 -16.76 2.23 -19.12
N SER A 534 -15.65 2.07 -19.85
CA SER A 534 -14.93 3.15 -20.53
C SER A 534 -15.16 3.07 -22.04
N ASP A 535 -14.44 3.88 -22.82
CA ASP A 535 -14.50 3.82 -24.27
C ASP A 535 -13.96 2.49 -24.82
N ASP A 536 -12.94 1.93 -24.18
CA ASP A 536 -12.22 0.75 -24.66
C ASP A 536 -12.51 -0.53 -23.85
N TYR A 537 -12.94 -0.41 -22.59
CA TYR A 537 -13.10 -1.54 -21.67
C TYR A 537 -14.41 -1.52 -20.92
N SER A 538 -14.90 -2.74 -20.57
CA SER A 538 -15.99 -2.97 -19.63
C SER A 538 -15.45 -3.65 -18.37
N ARG A 539 -15.89 -3.20 -17.20
CA ARG A 539 -15.57 -3.76 -15.88
C ARG A 539 -16.78 -4.47 -15.31
N MET A 540 -16.61 -5.76 -15.02
CA MET A 540 -17.59 -6.59 -14.33
C MET A 540 -17.07 -6.92 -12.93
N LEU A 541 -17.90 -6.83 -11.91
CA LEU A 541 -17.57 -7.17 -10.54
C LEU A 541 -18.14 -8.56 -10.23
N VAL A 542 -17.32 -9.42 -9.66
CA VAL A 542 -17.68 -10.78 -9.25
C VAL A 542 -17.42 -10.91 -7.76
N TYR A 543 -18.47 -11.10 -7.00
CA TYR A 543 -18.43 -11.30 -5.56
C TYR A 543 -18.29 -12.78 -5.26
N LEU A 544 -17.30 -13.13 -4.45
CA LEU A 544 -16.93 -14.53 -4.19
C LEU A 544 -17.28 -14.93 -2.75
N ASN A 545 -17.79 -16.14 -2.60
CA ASN A 545 -17.99 -16.83 -1.32
C ASN A 545 -16.69 -17.43 -0.76
N LEU A 546 -15.53 -17.08 -1.35
CA LEU A 546 -14.22 -17.58 -0.98
C LEU A 546 -13.43 -16.50 -0.22
N PRO A 547 -12.52 -16.89 0.70
CA PRO A 547 -11.64 -15.93 1.36
C PRO A 547 -10.71 -15.25 0.35
N VAL A 548 -10.16 -14.08 0.69
CA VAL A 548 -9.24 -13.34 -0.17
C VAL A 548 -8.03 -14.17 -0.58
N GLY A 549 -7.45 -14.96 0.33
CA GLY A 549 -6.27 -15.79 0.07
C GLY A 549 -6.53 -17.27 0.25
N GLY A 550 -5.77 -18.09 -0.46
CA GLY A 550 -5.80 -19.54 -0.37
C GLY A 550 -5.79 -20.22 -1.74
N ASP A 551 -5.34 -21.47 -1.76
CA ASP A 551 -5.20 -22.23 -3.02
C ASP A 551 -6.56 -22.43 -3.74
N GLU A 552 -7.64 -22.54 -2.99
CA GLU A 552 -8.99 -22.67 -3.55
C GLU A 552 -9.37 -21.41 -4.32
N THR A 553 -9.20 -20.25 -3.71
CA THR A 553 -9.47 -18.95 -4.35
C THR A 553 -8.58 -18.75 -5.57
N TYR A 554 -7.28 -19.03 -5.48
CA TYR A 554 -6.36 -18.83 -6.61
C TYR A 554 -6.69 -19.74 -7.80
N ASN A 555 -7.08 -21.01 -7.54
CA ASN A 555 -7.52 -21.91 -8.60
C ASN A 555 -8.82 -21.43 -9.24
N PHE A 556 -9.73 -20.85 -8.46
CA PHE A 556 -10.97 -20.30 -8.98
C PHE A 556 -10.74 -19.02 -9.81
N LEU A 557 -9.78 -18.16 -9.42
CA LEU A 557 -9.37 -17.02 -10.26
C LEU A 557 -8.85 -17.47 -11.62
N ASP A 558 -8.06 -18.56 -11.67
CA ASP A 558 -7.60 -19.12 -12.95
C ASP A 558 -8.77 -19.65 -13.80
N GLN A 559 -9.81 -20.19 -13.15
CA GLN A 559 -11.02 -20.61 -13.83
C GLN A 559 -11.82 -19.41 -14.38
N ILE A 560 -11.99 -18.34 -13.60
CA ILE A 560 -12.60 -17.07 -14.07
C ILE A 560 -11.86 -16.55 -15.29
N ARG A 561 -10.51 -16.51 -15.27
CA ARG A 561 -9.69 -16.10 -16.41
C ARG A 561 -9.94 -16.96 -17.65
N ALA A 562 -9.99 -18.27 -17.47
CA ALA A 562 -10.23 -19.20 -18.58
C ALA A 562 -11.61 -19.01 -19.20
N VAL A 563 -12.65 -18.84 -18.36
CA VAL A 563 -14.02 -18.58 -18.83
C VAL A 563 -14.08 -17.24 -19.55
N ALA A 564 -13.58 -16.17 -18.97
CA ALA A 564 -13.62 -14.84 -19.58
C ALA A 564 -12.88 -14.80 -20.93
N ARG A 565 -11.71 -15.42 -21.03
CA ARG A 565 -10.95 -15.56 -22.29
C ARG A 565 -11.68 -16.41 -23.35
N SER A 566 -12.58 -17.29 -22.97
CA SER A 566 -13.38 -18.06 -23.92
C SER A 566 -14.41 -17.18 -24.65
N TYR A 567 -14.91 -16.15 -23.97
CA TYR A 567 -15.81 -15.15 -24.56
C TYR A 567 -15.06 -14.04 -25.33
N TYR A 568 -13.81 -13.74 -24.93
CA TYR A 568 -12.97 -12.70 -25.52
C TYR A 568 -11.61 -13.27 -25.99
N PRO A 569 -11.60 -14.15 -27.01
CA PRO A 569 -10.38 -14.88 -27.41
C PRO A 569 -9.31 -13.98 -28.02
N ASP A 570 -9.71 -12.87 -28.64
CA ASP A 570 -8.80 -11.93 -29.33
C ASP A 570 -8.58 -10.63 -28.52
N GLY A 571 -9.18 -10.53 -27.32
CA GLY A 571 -9.13 -9.33 -26.48
C GLY A 571 -8.28 -9.51 -25.23
N ASP A 572 -7.84 -8.38 -24.69
CA ASP A 572 -7.18 -8.35 -23.39
C ASP A 572 -8.22 -8.58 -22.28
N VAL A 573 -7.96 -9.56 -21.43
CA VAL A 573 -8.80 -9.91 -20.28
C VAL A 573 -7.96 -9.86 -19.03
N TYR A 574 -8.42 -9.10 -18.02
CA TYR A 574 -7.76 -8.98 -16.73
C TYR A 574 -8.72 -9.37 -15.60
N VAL A 575 -8.19 -10.13 -14.63
CA VAL A 575 -8.91 -10.46 -13.39
C VAL A 575 -8.15 -9.83 -12.22
N VAL A 576 -8.75 -8.84 -11.58
CA VAL A 576 -8.06 -7.91 -10.69
C VAL A 576 -8.80 -7.78 -9.37
N GLY A 577 -8.05 -7.78 -8.27
CA GLY A 577 -8.57 -7.63 -6.92
C GLY A 577 -7.51 -8.01 -5.89
N ASP A 578 -7.88 -7.96 -4.62
CA ASP A 578 -6.96 -8.34 -3.54
C ASP A 578 -6.49 -9.80 -3.68
N SER A 579 -7.40 -10.70 -4.03
CA SER A 579 -7.07 -12.11 -4.24
C SER A 579 -6.10 -12.34 -5.39
N SER A 580 -6.21 -11.61 -6.50
CA SER A 580 -5.28 -11.71 -7.62
C SER A 580 -3.92 -11.11 -7.26
N SER A 581 -3.90 -10.04 -6.46
CA SER A 581 -2.66 -9.46 -5.94
C SER A 581 -1.93 -10.45 -5.03
N GLU A 582 -2.66 -11.15 -4.14
CA GLU A 582 -2.06 -12.18 -3.29
C GLU A 582 -1.56 -13.40 -4.09
N GLN A 583 -2.28 -13.78 -5.16
CA GLN A 583 -1.84 -14.83 -6.08
C GLN A 583 -0.52 -14.46 -6.77
N ASP A 584 -0.39 -13.23 -7.27
CA ASP A 584 0.82 -12.74 -7.93
C ASP A 584 1.99 -12.59 -6.95
N PHE A 585 1.76 -12.28 -5.67
CA PHE A 585 2.80 -12.30 -4.64
C PHE A 585 3.32 -13.71 -4.34
N LYS A 586 2.47 -14.74 -4.53
CA LYS A 586 2.86 -16.14 -4.33
C LYS A 586 3.67 -16.70 -5.49
N ALA A 587 3.42 -16.25 -6.72
CA ALA A 587 4.07 -16.73 -7.94
C ALA A 587 5.54 -16.31 -8.02
#